data_4916ae588335a060226ab1a9a4c655fe
#
_entry.id   4916ae588335a060226ab1a9a4c655fe
#
_cell.length_a   1.000
_cell.length_b   1.000
_cell.length_c   1.000
_cell.angle_alpha   90.00
_cell.angle_beta   90.00
_cell.angle_gamma   90.00
#
_symmetry.space_group_name_H-M   'P 1'
#
loop_
_entity.id
_entity.type
_entity.pdbx_description
1 polymer ?
#
loop_
_entity_poly.entity_id
_entity_poly.type
_entity_poly.pdbx_seq_one_letter_code
_entity_poly.pdbx_strand_id
1 'polypeptide(L)'
;AGGAVRWDENDKAAGWEREIGVTADGDAAKEEQAYKAAMLLEVINLTIPGVPCIYQGDEYGEAGANDPDNRHMMKFNGLTERQQQFRNEVQQLVQMRRNSLPLIYGEYIPVEVADNKWVFDRTYMGETVRVTIDLANLAYSIN
;
A
#
# COMPACT_ATOMS: atom_id res chain seq x y z
N ALA A 1 10.34 -18.28 -7.15
CA ALA A 1 9.30 -19.19 -7.62
C ALA A 1 8.09 -19.01 -6.70
N GLY A 2 7.15 -18.13 -7.06
CA GLY A 2 5.92 -17.94 -6.33
C GLY A 2 5.04 -19.15 -6.47
N GLY A 3 5.01 -20.01 -5.45
CA GLY A 3 3.97 -21.01 -5.32
C GLY A 3 2.63 -20.29 -5.19
N ALA A 4 1.60 -20.75 -5.88
CA ALA A 4 0.25 -20.22 -5.72
C ALA A 4 -0.11 -20.26 -4.22
N VAL A 5 -0.52 -19.13 -3.69
CA VAL A 5 -1.03 -19.03 -2.32
C VAL A 5 -2.22 -19.99 -2.24
N ARG A 6 -2.09 -21.02 -1.45
CA ARG A 6 -3.17 -21.98 -1.25
C ARG A 6 -4.00 -21.45 -0.09
N TRP A 7 -5.20 -20.99 -0.38
CA TRP A 7 -6.15 -20.62 0.65
C TRP A 7 -6.45 -21.82 1.55
N ASP A 8 -6.20 -21.66 2.83
CA ASP A 8 -6.53 -22.64 3.86
C ASP A 8 -7.07 -21.88 5.07
N GLU A 9 -8.37 -22.01 5.31
CA GLU A 9 -9.06 -21.36 6.42
C GLU A 9 -8.54 -21.80 7.81
N ASN A 10 -7.87 -22.93 7.87
CA ASN A 10 -7.34 -23.50 9.11
C ASN A 10 -5.89 -23.12 9.36
N ASP A 11 -5.19 -22.57 8.38
CA ASP A 11 -3.78 -22.23 8.48
C ASP A 11 -3.55 -20.73 8.46
N LYS A 12 -3.86 -20.09 9.57
CA LYS A 12 -3.68 -18.64 9.77
C LYS A 12 -2.21 -18.22 9.67
N ALA A 13 -1.29 -19.07 10.11
CA ALA A 13 0.15 -18.78 10.08
C ALA A 13 0.70 -18.80 8.65
N ALA A 14 0.17 -19.63 7.75
CA ALA A 14 0.66 -19.73 6.38
C ALA A 14 0.48 -18.44 5.58
N GLY A 15 -0.59 -17.67 5.84
CA GLY A 15 -0.78 -16.35 5.26
C GLY A 15 0.29 -15.36 5.70
N TRP A 16 0.56 -15.30 6.98
CA TRP A 16 1.58 -14.43 7.57
C TRP A 16 2.97 -14.68 6.99
N GLU A 17 3.37 -15.94 6.89
CA GLU A 17 4.71 -16.31 6.41
C GLU A 17 4.91 -16.05 4.93
N ARG A 18 3.86 -16.16 4.13
CA ARG A 18 3.97 -16.14 2.65
C ARG A 18 3.62 -14.83 2.01
N GLU A 19 2.62 -14.13 2.54
CA GLU A 19 2.07 -12.94 1.90
C GLU A 19 2.69 -11.64 2.43
N ILE A 20 3.02 -11.59 3.70
CA ILE A 20 3.48 -10.37 4.36
C ILE A 20 5.00 -10.35 4.53
N GLY A 21 5.65 -11.50 4.34
CA GLY A 21 7.09 -11.62 4.59
C GLY A 21 7.48 -11.47 6.07
N VAL A 22 6.50 -11.32 6.95
CA VAL A 22 6.72 -11.37 8.40
C VAL A 22 6.83 -12.83 8.78
N THR A 23 7.98 -13.24 9.25
CA THR A 23 8.18 -14.58 9.81
C THR A 23 7.89 -14.52 11.31
N ALA A 24 7.44 -15.65 11.86
CA ALA A 24 7.20 -15.80 13.30
C ALA A 24 8.47 -15.55 14.17
N ASP A 25 9.64 -15.50 13.53
CA ASP A 25 10.94 -15.21 14.14
C ASP A 25 11.29 -13.71 14.22
N GLY A 26 10.40 -12.82 13.74
CA GLY A 26 10.58 -11.37 13.86
C GLY A 26 11.69 -10.79 12.99
N ASP A 27 11.85 -11.27 11.76
CA ASP A 27 12.82 -10.71 10.80
C ASP A 27 12.45 -9.26 10.44
N ALA A 28 13.13 -8.31 11.09
CA ALA A 28 12.89 -6.89 10.90
C ALA A 28 13.10 -6.40 9.45
N ALA A 29 13.96 -7.07 8.67
CA ALA A 29 14.18 -6.71 7.27
C ALA A 29 12.98 -7.08 6.39
N LYS A 30 12.38 -8.22 6.63
CA LYS A 30 11.16 -8.66 5.94
C LYS A 30 9.95 -7.83 6.35
N GLU A 31 9.86 -7.47 7.63
CA GLU A 31 8.83 -6.58 8.13
C GLU A 31 8.90 -5.22 7.42
N GLU A 32 10.08 -4.62 7.31
CA GLU A 32 10.25 -3.35 6.62
C GLU A 32 9.93 -3.44 5.12
N GLN A 33 10.26 -4.56 4.47
CA GLN A 33 9.85 -4.80 3.08
C GLN A 33 8.31 -4.90 2.94
N ALA A 34 7.64 -5.54 3.89
CA ALA A 34 6.18 -5.63 3.91
C ALA A 34 5.55 -4.23 4.06
N TYR A 35 6.05 -3.38 4.97
CA TYR A 35 5.57 -2.00 5.10
C TYR A 35 5.81 -1.17 3.83
N LYS A 36 6.95 -1.32 3.16
CA LYS A 36 7.20 -0.64 1.87
C LYS A 36 6.24 -1.12 0.78
N ALA A 37 5.98 -2.41 0.70
CA ALA A 37 5.02 -2.96 -0.26
C ALA A 37 3.59 -2.47 0.04
N ALA A 38 3.17 -2.47 1.30
CA ALA A 38 1.89 -1.92 1.72
C ALA A 38 1.77 -0.42 1.38
N MET A 39 2.84 0.36 1.58
CA MET A 39 2.85 1.78 1.21
C MET A 39 2.68 1.98 -0.30
N LEU A 40 3.28 1.14 -1.14
CA LEU A 40 3.04 1.21 -2.58
C LEU A 40 1.58 0.95 -2.94
N LEU A 41 0.91 0.02 -2.25
CA LEU A 41 -0.53 -0.23 -2.46
C LEU A 41 -1.36 1.00 -2.07
N GLU A 42 -1.04 1.66 -0.95
CA GLU A 42 -1.71 2.90 -0.55
C GLU A 42 -1.45 4.04 -1.55
N VAL A 43 -0.24 4.16 -2.07
CA VAL A 43 0.08 5.14 -3.12
C VAL A 43 -0.75 4.88 -4.37
N ILE A 44 -0.83 3.64 -4.82
CA ILE A 44 -1.65 3.26 -5.98
C ILE A 44 -3.12 3.60 -5.71
N ASN A 45 -3.67 3.13 -4.58
CA ASN A 45 -5.06 3.38 -4.19
C ASN A 45 -5.40 4.88 -4.16
N LEU A 46 -4.49 5.71 -3.67
CA LEU A 46 -4.70 7.15 -3.51
C LEU A 46 -4.34 7.98 -4.75
N THR A 47 -3.73 7.41 -5.79
CA THR A 47 -3.31 8.19 -6.97
C THR A 47 -4.00 7.78 -8.28
N ILE A 48 -4.48 6.55 -8.41
CA ILE A 48 -5.27 6.14 -9.58
C ILE A 48 -6.64 6.84 -9.64
N PRO A 49 -7.30 6.90 -10.81
CA PRO A 49 -8.67 7.36 -10.93
C PRO A 49 -9.65 6.54 -10.08
N GLY A 50 -10.65 7.21 -9.54
CA GLY A 50 -11.71 6.56 -8.79
C GLY A 50 -11.80 7.05 -7.35
N VAL A 51 -12.65 6.40 -6.57
CA VAL A 51 -12.84 6.66 -5.15
C VAL A 51 -11.92 5.72 -4.36
N PRO A 52 -10.90 6.22 -3.66
CA PRO A 52 -10.04 5.36 -2.87
C PRO A 52 -10.81 4.74 -1.70
N CYS A 53 -10.52 3.49 -1.43
CA CYS A 53 -11.07 2.77 -0.28
C CYS A 53 -9.90 2.25 0.55
N ILE A 54 -9.80 2.70 1.79
CA ILE A 54 -8.84 2.19 2.77
C ILE A 54 -9.63 1.26 3.69
N TYR A 55 -9.26 -0.03 3.71
CA TYR A 55 -9.86 -0.98 4.63
C TYR A 55 -9.33 -0.73 6.04
N GLN A 56 -10.15 -1.02 7.05
CA GLN A 56 -9.76 -0.85 8.46
C GLN A 56 -8.47 -1.64 8.76
N GLY A 57 -7.45 -0.92 9.21
CA GLY A 57 -6.15 -1.50 9.51
C GLY A 57 -5.08 -1.23 8.44
N ASP A 58 -5.47 -1.04 7.18
CA ASP A 58 -4.53 -0.72 6.11
C ASP A 58 -3.77 0.57 6.40
N GLU A 59 -4.45 1.57 7.01
CA GLU A 59 -3.85 2.86 7.33
C GLU A 59 -2.71 2.82 8.35
N TYR A 60 -2.53 1.71 9.07
CA TYR A 60 -1.39 1.51 9.95
C TYR A 60 -0.65 0.19 9.69
N GLY A 61 -0.94 -0.47 8.56
CA GLY A 61 -0.26 -1.69 8.16
C GLY A 61 -0.55 -2.87 9.10
N GLU A 62 -1.83 -3.07 9.45
CA GLU A 62 -2.24 -4.24 10.23
C GLU A 62 -1.98 -5.51 9.44
N ALA A 63 -1.25 -6.41 10.03
CA ALA A 63 -1.03 -7.71 9.44
C ALA A 63 -2.23 -8.63 9.68
N GLY A 64 -2.56 -9.46 8.70
CA GLY A 64 -3.58 -10.47 8.81
C GLY A 64 -3.24 -11.68 7.95
N ALA A 65 -3.59 -12.87 8.44
CA ALA A 65 -3.46 -14.11 7.68
C ALA A 65 -4.75 -14.37 6.86
N ASN A 66 -5.04 -15.62 6.60
CA ASN A 66 -6.29 -16.03 5.94
C ASN A 66 -7.53 -15.67 6.78
N ASP A 67 -8.68 -15.62 6.11
CA ASP A 67 -9.96 -15.41 6.73
C ASP A 67 -10.25 -16.43 7.86
N PRO A 68 -10.73 -16.01 9.04
CA PRO A 68 -11.19 -14.69 9.43
C PRO A 68 -10.13 -13.78 10.07
N ASP A 69 -8.87 -14.19 10.12
CA ASP A 69 -7.81 -13.47 10.82
C ASP A 69 -7.48 -12.09 10.19
N ASN A 70 -7.71 -11.94 8.88
CA ASN A 70 -7.59 -10.66 8.17
C ASN A 70 -8.70 -9.63 8.49
N ARG A 71 -9.61 -9.96 9.42
CA ARG A 71 -10.73 -9.10 9.85
C ARG A 71 -10.58 -8.66 11.31
N HIS A 72 -9.40 -8.21 11.67
CA HIS A 72 -9.16 -7.68 13.01
C HIS A 72 -10.01 -6.43 13.27
N MET A 73 -10.31 -6.21 14.54
CA MET A 73 -10.96 -4.96 14.97
C MET A 73 -10.00 -3.78 14.81
N MET A 74 -10.54 -2.64 14.39
CA MET A 74 -9.79 -1.39 14.29
C MET A 74 -9.08 -1.05 15.60
N LYS A 75 -7.79 -0.74 15.54
CA LYS A 75 -7.00 -0.28 16.70
C LYS A 75 -6.97 1.24 16.73
N PHE A 76 -7.62 1.82 17.74
CA PHE A 76 -7.61 3.28 17.96
C PHE A 76 -6.43 3.74 18.82
N ASN A 77 -5.79 2.82 19.55
CA ASN A 77 -4.63 3.05 20.40
C ASN A 77 -3.71 1.82 20.42
N GLY A 78 -2.54 1.94 21.06
CA GLY A 78 -1.61 0.82 21.20
C GLY A 78 -0.86 0.43 19.93
N LEU A 79 -0.81 1.32 18.94
CA LEU A 79 0.00 1.11 17.73
C LEU A 79 1.49 1.11 18.10
N THR A 80 2.26 0.25 17.45
CA THR A 80 3.73 0.28 17.53
C THR A 80 4.29 1.57 16.92
N GLU A 81 5.54 1.89 17.18
CA GLU A 81 6.22 3.03 16.57
C GLU A 81 6.19 2.97 15.03
N ARG A 82 6.44 1.78 14.46
CA ARG A 82 6.41 1.58 13.01
C ARG A 82 5.01 1.76 12.43
N GLN A 83 3.99 1.21 13.09
CA GLN A 83 2.59 1.41 12.69
C GLN A 83 2.19 2.89 12.76
N GLN A 84 2.62 3.61 13.78
CA GLN A 84 2.35 5.04 13.89
C GLN A 84 3.03 5.84 12.79
N GLN A 85 4.28 5.51 12.41
CA GLN A 85 4.99 6.11 11.28
C GLN A 85 4.23 5.86 9.98
N PHE A 86 3.87 4.61 9.71
CA PHE A 86 3.11 4.23 8.51
C PHE A 86 1.79 4.98 8.43
N ARG A 87 1.05 5.07 9.53
CA ARG A 87 -0.21 5.83 9.60
C ARG A 87 -0.01 7.30 9.27
N ASN A 88 1.06 7.91 9.76
CA ASN A 88 1.38 9.30 9.44
C ASN A 88 1.68 9.49 7.95
N GLU A 89 2.38 8.54 7.33
CA GLU A 89 2.66 8.55 5.89
C GLU A 89 1.38 8.42 5.07
N VAL A 90 0.48 7.51 5.42
CA VAL A 90 -0.84 7.36 4.78
C VAL A 90 -1.67 8.63 4.95
N GLN A 91 -1.66 9.26 6.12
CA GLN A 91 -2.34 10.53 6.34
C GLN A 91 -1.82 11.64 5.43
N GLN A 92 -0.50 11.70 5.20
CA GLN A 92 0.11 12.65 4.27
C GLN A 92 -0.33 12.41 2.82
N LEU A 93 -0.39 11.15 2.38
CA LEU A 93 -0.92 10.77 1.06
C LEU A 93 -2.39 11.18 0.90
N VAL A 94 -3.22 10.94 1.91
CA VAL A 94 -4.62 11.36 1.90
C VAL A 94 -4.74 12.88 1.80
N GLN A 95 -3.95 13.64 2.56
CA GLN A 95 -3.96 15.10 2.50
C GLN A 95 -3.45 15.60 1.14
N MET A 96 -2.42 15.00 0.58
CA MET A 96 -1.92 15.32 -0.75
C MET A 96 -3.01 15.14 -1.81
N ARG A 97 -3.70 13.98 -1.82
CA ARG A 97 -4.82 13.75 -2.73
C ARG A 97 -5.92 14.80 -2.55
N ARG A 98 -6.33 15.07 -1.32
CA ARG A 98 -7.41 16.06 -1.02
C ARG A 98 -7.09 17.46 -1.49
N ASN A 99 -5.82 17.81 -1.58
CA ASN A 99 -5.35 19.13 -2.00
C ASN A 99 -4.93 19.19 -3.47
N SER A 100 -5.05 18.07 -4.21
CA SER A 100 -4.62 17.97 -5.62
C SER A 100 -5.82 17.71 -6.52
N LEU A 101 -6.24 18.72 -7.29
CA LEU A 101 -7.30 18.55 -8.28
C LEU A 101 -6.94 17.51 -9.35
N PRO A 102 -5.70 17.42 -9.85
CA PRO A 102 -5.29 16.35 -10.76
C PRO A 102 -5.50 14.95 -10.17
N LEU A 103 -5.16 14.72 -8.90
CA LEU A 103 -5.35 13.41 -8.26
C LEU A 103 -6.82 13.06 -8.04
N ILE A 104 -7.70 14.07 -7.87
CA ILE A 104 -9.14 13.85 -7.65
C ILE A 104 -9.86 13.66 -8.98
N TYR A 105 -9.71 14.60 -9.92
CA TYR A 105 -10.52 14.71 -11.14
C TYR A 105 -9.73 14.45 -12.42
N GLY A 106 -8.40 14.37 -12.35
CA GLY A 106 -7.54 14.33 -13.53
C GLY A 106 -7.70 13.08 -14.38
N GLU A 107 -7.45 13.23 -15.66
CA GLU A 107 -7.29 12.11 -16.57
C GLU A 107 -6.05 11.30 -16.22
N TYR A 108 -6.13 10.00 -16.48
CA TYR A 108 -5.00 9.09 -16.36
C TYR A 108 -4.29 8.97 -17.70
N ILE A 109 -3.00 9.28 -17.70
CA ILE A 109 -2.16 9.20 -18.91
C ILE A 109 -0.98 8.27 -18.60
N PRO A 110 -0.91 7.06 -19.18
CA PRO A 110 0.24 6.18 -18.99
C PRO A 110 1.47 6.79 -19.68
N VAL A 111 2.60 6.81 -18.95
CA VAL A 111 3.88 7.33 -19.45
C VAL A 111 4.87 6.21 -19.70
N GLU A 112 4.99 5.28 -18.74
CA GLU A 112 5.87 4.12 -18.86
C GLU A 112 5.24 2.94 -18.12
N VAL A 113 5.17 1.79 -18.79
CA VAL A 113 4.72 0.53 -18.19
C VAL A 113 5.75 -0.54 -18.52
N ALA A 114 6.52 -0.96 -17.52
CA ALA A 114 7.53 -2.00 -17.62
C ALA A 114 7.36 -2.99 -16.45
N ASP A 115 8.05 -4.12 -16.50
CA ASP A 115 7.89 -5.20 -15.50
C ASP A 115 8.00 -4.75 -14.04
N ASN A 116 8.92 -3.81 -13.77
CA ASN A 116 9.18 -3.33 -12.42
C ASN A 116 8.96 -1.82 -12.25
N LYS A 117 8.38 -1.16 -13.26
CA LYS A 117 8.20 0.29 -13.22
C LYS A 117 6.88 0.70 -13.86
N TRP A 118 6.15 1.53 -13.14
CA TRP A 118 4.90 2.09 -13.63
C TRP A 118 4.92 3.60 -13.41
N VAL A 119 4.83 4.36 -14.51
CA VAL A 119 4.79 5.82 -14.48
C VAL A 119 3.54 6.29 -15.21
N PHE A 120 2.80 7.15 -14.56
CA PHE A 120 1.60 7.77 -15.13
C PHE A 120 1.45 9.21 -14.67
N ASP A 121 0.75 9.98 -15.48
CA ASP A 121 0.35 11.34 -15.18
C ASP A 121 -1.14 11.37 -14.81
N ARG A 122 -1.47 12.26 -13.89
CA ARG A 122 -2.83 12.71 -13.61
C ARG A 122 -2.91 14.17 -14.00
N THR A 123 -3.72 14.50 -15.01
CA THR A 123 -3.78 15.86 -15.56
C THR A 123 -5.18 16.44 -15.45
N TYR A 124 -5.28 17.65 -14.92
CA TYR A 124 -6.52 18.41 -14.79
C TYR A 124 -6.29 19.90 -14.95
N MET A 125 -7.04 20.56 -15.86
CA MET A 125 -6.99 22.01 -16.12
C MET A 125 -5.58 22.59 -16.33
N GLY A 126 -4.70 21.82 -16.97
CA GLY A 126 -3.32 22.24 -17.26
C GLY A 126 -2.31 21.93 -16.14
N GLU A 127 -2.77 21.46 -14.99
CA GLU A 127 -1.90 20.95 -13.92
C GLU A 127 -1.68 19.45 -14.10
N THR A 128 -0.46 18.99 -13.85
CA THR A 128 -0.09 17.57 -13.96
C THR A 128 0.64 17.12 -12.72
N VAL A 129 0.23 15.97 -12.21
CA VAL A 129 0.94 15.23 -11.15
C VAL A 129 1.44 13.94 -11.76
N ARG A 130 2.75 13.72 -11.72
CA ARG A 130 3.41 12.49 -12.16
C ARG A 130 3.61 11.55 -10.99
N VAL A 131 3.15 10.32 -11.15
CA VAL A 131 3.33 9.23 -10.19
C VAL A 131 4.29 8.21 -10.80
N THR A 132 5.32 7.87 -10.04
CA THR A 132 6.27 6.80 -10.39
C THR A 132 6.24 5.73 -9.32
N ILE A 133 6.03 4.50 -9.72
CA ILE A 133 6.08 3.29 -8.89
C ILE A 133 7.27 2.46 -9.35
N ASP A 134 8.17 2.13 -8.44
CA ASP A 134 9.32 1.25 -8.64
C ASP A 134 9.13 -0.02 -7.80
N LEU A 135 8.69 -1.08 -8.45
CA LEU A 135 8.42 -2.36 -7.79
C LEU A 135 9.70 -3.10 -7.39
N ALA A 136 10.80 -2.87 -8.11
CA ALA A 136 12.07 -3.52 -7.80
C ALA A 136 12.67 -3.02 -6.48
N ASN A 137 12.53 -1.73 -6.21
CA ASN A 137 13.09 -1.08 -5.03
C ASN A 137 12.01 -0.80 -3.95
N LEU A 138 10.75 -1.14 -4.19
CA LEU A 138 9.61 -0.80 -3.35
C LEU A 138 9.60 0.71 -3.02
N ALA A 139 9.74 1.53 -4.04
CA ALA A 139 9.85 2.98 -3.93
C ALA A 139 8.83 3.70 -4.82
N TYR A 140 8.55 4.95 -4.48
CA TYR A 140 7.66 5.79 -5.28
C TYR A 140 8.09 7.25 -5.26
N SER A 141 7.60 8.02 -6.23
CA SER A 141 7.61 9.48 -6.19
C SER A 141 6.31 10.04 -6.76
N ILE A 142 5.90 11.18 -6.23
CA ILE A 142 4.72 11.95 -6.67
C ILE A 142 5.18 13.41 -6.79
N ASN A 143 5.17 13.95 -8.03
CA ASN A 143 5.74 15.27 -8.38
C ASN A 143 4.73 16.10 -9.16
#